data_ca4d153d0d6e966cd1e1ef40d54bb8a2
#
_entry.id   ca4d153d0d6e966cd1e1ef40d54bb8a2
#
_cell.length_a   1.000
_cell.length_b   1.000
_cell.length_c   1.000
_cell.angle_alpha   90.00
_cell.angle_beta   90.00
_cell.angle_gamma   90.00
#
_symmetry.space_group_name_H-M   'P 1'
#
loop_
_entity.id
_entity.type
_entity.pdbx_description
1 polymer ?
#
loop_
_entity_poly.entity_id
_entity_poly.type
_entity_poly.pdbx_seq_one_letter_code
_entity_poly.pdbx_strand_id
1 'polypeptide(L)'
;VGKRLSKKKLNVRYIHDKSFYSDSEVDPHQESMEDYVVQHITVENFKHQSSAAVYNILKELVIKKDIATGKITLVDWSQYGYKADWLFGVVVDGTYYFMTIHPDGSFKIEALKRNLFTMTEYDKYMDYFGLNEENKNDYRGVIGLVKDAEGNINLIKDTNMYSMPDYTA
;
A
#
# COMPACT_ATOMS: atom_id res chain seq x y z
N VAL A 1 18.06 -1.56 28.24
CA VAL A 1 17.96 -3.03 28.20
C VAL A 1 17.00 -3.39 27.09
N GLY A 2 17.52 -3.65 25.88
CA GLY A 2 16.70 -4.02 24.71
C GLY A 2 16.08 -5.41 24.92
N LYS A 3 14.76 -5.50 24.94
CA LYS A 3 14.09 -6.79 24.84
C LYS A 3 14.33 -7.36 23.44
N ARG A 4 14.61 -8.66 23.35
CA ARG A 4 14.84 -9.37 22.09
C ARG A 4 13.57 -9.32 21.23
N LEU A 5 13.71 -9.01 19.92
CA LEU A 5 12.61 -9.05 18.96
C LEU A 5 12.02 -10.47 18.86
N SER A 6 10.73 -10.55 18.62
CA SER A 6 10.01 -11.82 18.46
C SER A 6 9.51 -11.97 17.03
N LYS A 7 9.87 -13.07 16.36
CA LYS A 7 9.37 -13.40 15.01
C LYS A 7 7.84 -13.64 14.96
N LYS A 8 7.25 -13.97 16.13
CA LYS A 8 5.81 -14.32 16.23
C LYS A 8 4.93 -13.15 16.69
N LYS A 9 5.50 -11.97 16.93
CA LYS A 9 4.78 -10.82 17.50
C LYS A 9 5.04 -9.57 16.67
N LEU A 10 4.11 -8.62 16.76
CA LEU A 10 4.35 -7.26 16.32
C LEU A 10 5.35 -6.62 17.29
N ASN A 11 6.40 -6.03 16.75
CA ASN A 11 7.46 -5.42 17.54
C ASN A 11 7.43 -3.90 17.36
N VAL A 12 7.60 -3.18 18.44
CA VAL A 12 7.87 -1.74 18.42
C VAL A 12 9.28 -1.54 18.92
N ARG A 13 10.10 -0.84 18.15
CA ARG A 13 11.49 -0.53 18.52
C ARG A 13 11.63 0.97 18.68
N TYR A 14 12.11 1.39 19.85
CA TYR A 14 12.45 2.78 20.11
C TYR A 14 13.88 3.03 19.66
N ILE A 15 14.08 4.01 18.80
CA ILE A 15 15.37 4.45 18.28
C ILE A 15 15.44 5.98 18.37
N HIS A 16 16.61 6.56 18.29
CA HIS A 16 16.76 8.00 18.12
C HIS A 16 16.47 8.42 16.68
N ASP A 17 16.33 9.71 16.42
CA ASP A 17 16.23 10.21 15.05
C ASP A 17 17.55 10.02 14.29
N LYS A 18 17.52 10.24 12.96
CA LYS A 18 18.71 10.01 12.12
C LYS A 18 19.89 10.90 12.50
N SER A 19 19.64 12.11 13.01
CA SER A 19 20.71 13.05 13.38
C SER A 19 21.56 12.54 14.54
N PHE A 20 20.97 11.75 15.44
CA PHE A 20 21.69 11.13 16.55
C PHE A 20 22.76 10.13 16.08
N TYR A 21 22.55 9.50 14.93
CA TYR A 21 23.44 8.47 14.38
C TYR A 21 24.41 8.99 13.32
N SER A 22 24.46 10.32 13.07
CA SER A 22 25.27 10.91 11.99
C SER A 22 26.76 10.52 12.06
N ASP A 23 27.29 10.34 13.27
CA ASP A 23 28.69 10.00 13.51
C ASP A 23 28.86 8.53 13.98
N SER A 24 27.83 7.70 13.83
CA SER A 24 27.84 6.29 14.26
C SER A 24 28.02 5.36 13.07
N GLU A 25 28.87 4.33 13.25
CA GLU A 25 29.00 3.25 12.24
C GLU A 25 27.72 2.39 12.13
N VAL A 26 26.84 2.46 13.13
CA VAL A 26 25.61 1.67 13.18
C VAL A 26 24.41 2.61 13.24
N ASP A 27 23.62 2.66 12.16
CA ASP A 27 22.35 3.35 12.11
C ASP A 27 21.19 2.33 12.11
N PRO A 28 20.41 2.26 13.21
CA PRO A 28 19.27 1.36 13.30
C PRO A 28 18.17 1.59 12.24
N HIS A 29 18.16 2.78 11.60
CA HIS A 29 17.21 3.05 10.50
C HIS A 29 17.54 2.29 9.22
N GLN A 30 18.80 1.88 9.05
CA GLN A 30 19.28 1.14 7.87
C GLN A 30 19.34 -0.39 8.09
N GLU A 31 19.10 -0.83 9.34
CA GLU A 31 19.15 -2.24 9.69
C GLU A 31 17.98 -3.01 9.02
N SER A 32 18.30 -4.00 8.18
CA SER A 32 17.28 -4.88 7.60
C SER A 32 16.68 -5.78 8.68
N MET A 33 15.35 -5.81 8.73
CA MET A 33 14.58 -6.59 9.69
C MET A 33 13.56 -7.50 8.98
N GLU A 34 13.94 -8.08 7.84
CA GLU A 34 13.05 -8.87 6.98
C GLU A 34 12.34 -10.03 7.71
N ASP A 35 12.98 -10.58 8.72
CA ASP A 35 12.42 -11.68 9.54
C ASP A 35 11.42 -11.23 10.61
N TYR A 36 11.23 -9.92 10.81
CA TYR A 36 10.42 -9.38 11.91
C TYR A 36 9.45 -8.32 11.44
N VAL A 37 8.24 -8.34 11.98
CA VAL A 37 7.31 -7.22 11.82
C VAL A 37 7.67 -6.15 12.86
N VAL A 38 8.35 -5.09 12.43
CA VAL A 38 8.87 -4.04 13.30
C VAL A 38 8.41 -2.67 12.84
N GLN A 39 7.97 -1.85 13.80
CA GLN A 39 7.75 -0.42 13.62
C GLN A 39 8.73 0.36 14.48
N HIS A 40 9.47 1.30 13.90
CA HIS A 40 10.36 2.19 14.62
C HIS A 40 9.59 3.42 15.12
N ILE A 41 9.88 3.81 16.34
CA ILE A 41 9.39 5.05 16.94
C ILE A 41 10.61 5.82 17.44
N THR A 42 10.72 7.10 17.07
CA THR A 42 11.81 7.94 17.58
C THR A 42 11.52 8.37 19.01
N VAL A 43 12.54 8.29 19.86
CA VAL A 43 12.45 8.66 21.29
C VAL A 43 12.06 10.12 21.42
N GLU A 44 12.55 10.98 20.54
CA GLU A 44 12.28 12.41 20.49
C GLU A 44 10.80 12.72 20.32
N ASN A 45 10.12 11.93 19.49
CA ASN A 45 8.70 12.10 19.18
C ASN A 45 7.78 11.35 20.16
N PHE A 46 8.33 10.47 21.02
CA PHE A 46 7.52 9.63 21.90
C PHE A 46 6.69 10.44 22.91
N LYS A 47 7.24 11.51 23.45
CA LYS A 47 6.57 12.35 24.47
C LYS A 47 5.38 13.15 23.93
N HIS A 48 5.26 13.28 22.62
CA HIS A 48 4.23 14.10 21.95
C HIS A 48 3.27 13.27 21.10
N GLN A 49 3.22 11.95 21.31
CA GLN A 49 2.33 11.10 20.51
C GLN A 49 0.87 11.36 20.84
N SER A 50 0.18 11.90 19.84
CA SER A 50 -1.28 11.99 19.84
C SER A 50 -1.90 10.60 19.64
N SER A 51 -3.19 10.45 19.97
CA SER A 51 -3.96 9.23 19.65
C SER A 51 -3.92 8.90 18.16
N ALA A 52 -3.86 9.90 17.28
CA ALA A 52 -3.70 9.72 15.84
C ALA A 52 -2.35 9.09 15.48
N ALA A 53 -1.26 9.48 16.14
CA ALA A 53 0.07 8.89 15.93
C ALA A 53 0.09 7.41 16.36
N VAL A 54 -0.50 7.08 17.50
CA VAL A 54 -0.63 5.68 17.95
C VAL A 54 -1.45 4.86 16.96
N TYR A 55 -2.56 5.39 16.46
CA TYR A 55 -3.37 4.73 15.45
C TYR A 55 -2.57 4.44 14.18
N ASN A 56 -1.79 5.40 13.68
CA ASN A 56 -0.95 5.20 12.49
C ASN A 56 0.12 4.13 12.71
N ILE A 57 0.75 4.09 13.88
CA ILE A 57 1.74 3.06 14.23
C ILE A 57 1.10 1.66 14.21
N LEU A 58 -0.08 1.52 14.81
CA LEU A 58 -0.80 0.25 14.81
C LEU A 58 -1.23 -0.16 13.40
N LYS A 59 -1.74 0.78 12.61
CA LYS A 59 -2.09 0.55 11.21
C LYS A 59 -0.90 0.05 10.38
N GLU A 60 0.25 0.69 10.50
CA GLU A 60 1.48 0.28 9.81
C GLU A 60 1.96 -1.11 10.25
N LEU A 61 1.88 -1.44 11.54
CA LEU A 61 2.22 -2.76 12.05
C LEU A 61 1.32 -3.85 11.48
N VAL A 62 0.02 -3.57 11.37
CA VAL A 62 -0.94 -4.52 10.78
C VAL A 62 -0.64 -4.70 9.29
N ILE A 63 -0.42 -3.63 8.53
CA ILE A 63 -0.06 -3.71 7.12
C ILE A 63 1.22 -4.54 6.92
N LYS A 64 2.26 -4.29 7.70
CA LYS A 64 3.51 -5.05 7.66
C LYS A 64 3.29 -6.54 7.97
N LYS A 65 2.44 -6.84 8.95
CA LYS A 65 2.07 -8.22 9.28
C LYS A 65 1.34 -8.88 8.11
N ASP A 66 0.36 -8.19 7.53
CA ASP A 66 -0.43 -8.71 6.42
C ASP A 66 0.47 -8.97 5.20
N ILE A 67 1.42 -8.08 4.89
CA ILE A 67 2.43 -8.29 3.85
C ILE A 67 3.29 -9.52 4.16
N ALA A 68 3.79 -9.65 5.39
CA ALA A 68 4.64 -10.77 5.79
C ALA A 68 3.91 -12.13 5.78
N THR A 69 2.60 -12.13 5.96
CA THR A 69 1.76 -13.35 5.95
C THR A 69 1.10 -13.61 4.59
N GLY A 70 1.09 -12.64 3.68
CA GLY A 70 0.36 -12.70 2.41
C GLY A 70 -1.16 -12.77 2.59
N LYS A 71 -1.68 -12.31 3.75
CA LYS A 71 -3.10 -12.39 4.07
C LYS A 71 -3.58 -11.19 4.88
N ILE A 72 -4.71 -10.61 4.51
CA ILE A 72 -5.38 -9.55 5.28
C ILE A 72 -6.05 -10.19 6.49
N THR A 73 -5.58 -9.83 7.69
CA THR A 73 -5.94 -10.53 8.94
C THR A 73 -6.93 -9.78 9.82
N LEU A 74 -7.28 -8.53 9.51
CA LEU A 74 -8.24 -7.73 10.28
C LEU A 74 -9.70 -8.11 10.05
N VAL A 75 -9.96 -8.87 9.01
CA VAL A 75 -11.30 -9.18 8.53
C VAL A 75 -11.50 -10.69 8.55
N ASP A 76 -12.65 -11.14 9.01
CA ASP A 76 -13.07 -12.53 8.83
C ASP A 76 -13.72 -12.69 7.46
N TRP A 77 -12.93 -13.10 6.49
CA TRP A 77 -13.33 -13.23 5.09
C TRP A 77 -14.46 -14.25 4.88
N SER A 78 -14.59 -15.25 5.75
CA SER A 78 -15.65 -16.24 5.65
C SER A 78 -17.06 -15.67 5.80
N GLN A 79 -17.19 -14.51 6.45
CA GLN A 79 -18.47 -13.85 6.67
C GLN A 79 -19.01 -13.14 5.42
N TYR A 80 -18.15 -12.85 4.44
CA TYR A 80 -18.55 -12.09 3.25
C TYR A 80 -19.03 -12.96 2.11
N GLY A 81 -18.70 -14.26 2.11
CA GLY A 81 -19.17 -15.18 1.08
C GLY A 81 -18.69 -14.89 -0.34
N TYR A 82 -17.59 -14.13 -0.48
CA TYR A 82 -17.00 -13.84 -1.80
C TYR A 82 -16.57 -15.14 -2.48
N LYS A 83 -16.79 -15.22 -3.79
CA LYS A 83 -16.49 -16.40 -4.60
C LYS A 83 -15.43 -16.18 -5.67
N ALA A 84 -15.06 -14.93 -5.91
CA ALA A 84 -14.10 -14.55 -6.92
C ALA A 84 -13.12 -13.49 -6.37
N ASP A 85 -12.04 -13.29 -7.11
CA ASP A 85 -10.97 -12.36 -6.74
C ASP A 85 -11.39 -10.90 -6.94
N TRP A 86 -10.87 -10.03 -6.08
CA TRP A 86 -10.88 -8.60 -6.25
C TRP A 86 -9.51 -8.13 -6.73
N LEU A 87 -9.47 -7.21 -7.69
CA LEU A 87 -8.24 -6.59 -8.18
C LEU A 87 -8.26 -5.09 -7.89
N PHE A 88 -7.24 -4.62 -7.21
CA PHE A 88 -6.99 -3.21 -6.96
C PHE A 88 -5.77 -2.76 -7.75
N GLY A 89 -5.85 -1.60 -8.37
CA GLY A 89 -4.73 -1.00 -9.07
C GLY A 89 -4.49 0.43 -8.59
N VAL A 90 -3.22 0.82 -8.46
CA VAL A 90 -2.81 2.18 -8.12
C VAL A 90 -1.52 2.52 -8.85
N VAL A 91 -1.35 3.81 -9.18
CA VAL A 91 -0.11 4.32 -9.78
C VAL A 91 0.59 5.21 -8.78
N VAL A 92 1.85 4.90 -8.46
CA VAL A 92 2.70 5.69 -7.57
C VAL A 92 4.05 5.88 -8.24
N ASP A 93 4.47 7.12 -8.44
CA ASP A 93 5.77 7.50 -9.04
C ASP A 93 6.06 6.75 -10.36
N GLY A 94 5.04 6.63 -11.22
CA GLY A 94 5.15 5.95 -12.52
C GLY A 94 5.25 4.43 -12.45
N THR A 95 5.10 3.85 -11.26
CA THR A 95 5.00 2.40 -11.06
C THR A 95 3.53 2.03 -10.84
N TYR A 96 3.06 1.04 -11.56
CA TYR A 96 1.73 0.48 -11.41
C TYR A 96 1.78 -0.68 -10.42
N TYR A 97 0.99 -0.60 -9.36
CA TYR A 97 0.85 -1.65 -8.37
C TYR A 97 -0.53 -2.28 -8.50
N PHE A 98 -0.56 -3.59 -8.60
CA PHE A 98 -1.78 -4.37 -8.63
C PHE A 98 -1.82 -5.31 -7.45
N MET A 99 -2.92 -5.28 -6.70
CA MET A 99 -3.16 -6.17 -5.58
C MET A 99 -4.39 -7.02 -5.89
N THR A 100 -4.17 -8.32 -6.06
CA THR A 100 -5.25 -9.31 -6.17
C THR A 100 -5.55 -9.84 -4.76
N ILE A 101 -6.80 -9.77 -4.34
CA ILE A 101 -7.29 -10.31 -3.07
C ILE A 101 -8.20 -11.49 -3.37
N HIS A 102 -7.86 -12.66 -2.84
CA HIS A 102 -8.63 -13.89 -2.97
C HIS A 102 -9.76 -13.96 -1.93
N PRO A 103 -10.79 -14.80 -2.16
CA PRO A 103 -11.94 -14.92 -1.26
C PRO A 103 -11.61 -15.29 0.19
N ASP A 104 -10.47 -15.92 0.42
CA ASP A 104 -9.98 -16.27 1.76
C ASP A 104 -9.17 -15.16 2.44
N GLY A 105 -9.01 -14.00 1.76
CA GLY A 105 -8.24 -12.86 2.21
C GLY A 105 -6.74 -12.97 1.95
N SER A 106 -6.25 -14.04 1.35
CA SER A 106 -4.88 -14.07 0.83
C SER A 106 -4.74 -13.09 -0.33
N PHE A 107 -3.54 -12.54 -0.54
CA PHE A 107 -3.33 -11.58 -1.61
C PHE A 107 -1.96 -11.72 -2.27
N LYS A 108 -1.89 -11.20 -3.49
CA LYS A 108 -0.67 -11.05 -4.27
C LYS A 108 -0.51 -9.60 -4.70
N ILE A 109 0.70 -9.06 -4.61
CA ILE A 109 1.04 -7.73 -5.12
C ILE A 109 2.01 -7.88 -6.29
N GLU A 110 1.70 -7.22 -7.40
CA GLU A 110 2.56 -7.10 -8.57
C GLU A 110 2.90 -5.62 -8.79
N ALA A 111 4.18 -5.34 -9.04
CA ALA A 111 4.65 -4.00 -9.37
C ALA A 111 5.14 -3.98 -10.82
N LEU A 112 4.55 -3.14 -11.65
CA LEU A 112 4.91 -2.93 -13.04
C LEU A 112 5.48 -1.53 -13.21
N LYS A 113 6.79 -1.44 -13.50
CA LYS A 113 7.41 -0.16 -13.87
C LYS A 113 7.11 0.14 -15.32
N ARG A 114 6.68 1.37 -15.58
CA ARG A 114 6.57 1.87 -16.93
C ARG A 114 7.97 1.94 -17.55
N ASN A 115 8.27 1.05 -18.49
CA ASN A 115 9.48 1.10 -19.27
C ASN A 115 9.14 1.65 -20.66
N LEU A 116 9.80 2.72 -21.07
CA LEU A 116 9.62 3.35 -22.38
C LEU A 116 9.92 2.39 -23.55
N PHE A 117 10.60 1.27 -23.30
CA PHE A 117 11.02 0.30 -24.30
C PHE A 117 10.20 -1.00 -24.31
N THR A 118 9.29 -1.20 -23.34
CA THR A 118 8.44 -2.40 -23.27
C THR A 118 6.97 -2.00 -23.28
N MET A 119 6.35 -2.03 -24.45
CA MET A 119 4.90 -1.89 -24.63
C MET A 119 4.10 -2.95 -23.84
N THR A 120 4.72 -4.11 -23.60
CA THR A 120 4.13 -5.26 -22.88
C THR A 120 3.59 -4.94 -21.48
N GLU A 121 4.20 -4.00 -20.73
CA GLU A 121 3.68 -3.63 -19.40
C GLU A 121 2.42 -2.76 -19.50
N TYR A 122 2.37 -1.86 -20.48
CA TYR A 122 1.19 -1.06 -20.74
C TYR A 122 0.05 -1.93 -21.27
N ASP A 123 0.35 -2.84 -22.19
CA ASP A 123 -0.63 -3.79 -22.73
C ASP A 123 -1.21 -4.67 -21.62
N LYS A 124 -0.37 -5.19 -20.72
CA LYS A 124 -0.83 -5.93 -19.55
C LYS A 124 -1.72 -5.10 -18.61
N TYR A 125 -1.41 -3.80 -18.43
CA TYR A 125 -2.27 -2.88 -17.69
C TYR A 125 -3.63 -2.71 -18.38
N MET A 126 -3.63 -2.54 -19.70
CA MET A 126 -4.85 -2.44 -20.49
C MET A 126 -5.69 -3.72 -20.39
N ASP A 127 -5.04 -4.90 -20.47
CA ASP A 127 -5.70 -6.20 -20.34
C ASP A 127 -6.36 -6.39 -18.97
N TYR A 128 -5.67 -6.04 -17.89
CA TYR A 128 -6.21 -6.16 -16.53
C TYR A 128 -7.51 -5.37 -16.34
N PHE A 129 -7.60 -4.20 -16.96
CA PHE A 129 -8.73 -3.31 -16.79
C PHE A 129 -9.69 -3.33 -17.99
N GLY A 130 -9.46 -4.17 -18.99
CA GLY A 130 -10.24 -4.20 -20.22
C GLY A 130 -10.21 -2.87 -20.97
N LEU A 131 -9.13 -2.09 -20.79
CA LEU A 131 -8.92 -0.82 -21.48
C LEU A 131 -8.55 -1.08 -22.93
N ASN A 132 -9.07 -0.26 -23.84
CA ASN A 132 -8.73 -0.29 -25.26
C ASN A 132 -8.43 1.13 -25.77
N GLU A 133 -8.02 1.24 -27.03
CA GLU A 133 -7.69 2.51 -27.66
C GLU A 133 -8.87 3.51 -27.68
N GLU A 134 -10.11 3.02 -27.70
CA GLU A 134 -11.32 3.86 -27.77
C GLU A 134 -11.61 4.54 -26.43
N ASN A 135 -11.38 3.84 -25.31
CA ASN A 135 -11.74 4.32 -23.97
C ASN A 135 -10.58 4.86 -23.15
N LYS A 136 -9.33 4.76 -23.63
CA LYS A 136 -8.14 5.23 -22.89
C LYS A 136 -8.14 6.72 -22.51
N ASN A 137 -8.87 7.55 -23.25
CA ASN A 137 -8.98 8.98 -22.99
C ASN A 137 -9.90 9.33 -21.82
N ASP A 138 -10.79 8.41 -21.42
CA ASP A 138 -11.72 8.60 -20.30
C ASP A 138 -11.05 8.44 -18.93
N TYR A 139 -9.76 8.07 -18.94
CA TYR A 139 -8.99 7.78 -17.72
C TYR A 139 -8.16 8.95 -17.21
N ARG A 140 -8.40 10.17 -17.70
CA ARG A 140 -7.75 11.38 -17.16
C ARG A 140 -8.10 11.57 -15.70
N GLY A 141 -7.06 11.76 -14.85
CA GLY A 141 -7.22 11.94 -13.40
C GLY A 141 -7.54 10.66 -12.62
N VAL A 142 -7.51 9.50 -13.26
CA VAL A 142 -7.61 8.23 -12.55
C VAL A 142 -6.34 7.98 -11.78
N ILE A 143 -6.47 7.82 -10.46
CA ILE A 143 -5.39 7.50 -9.53
C ILE A 143 -5.40 6.03 -9.10
N GLY A 144 -6.48 5.32 -9.37
CA GLY A 144 -6.61 3.91 -9.07
C GLY A 144 -7.86 3.29 -9.70
N LEU A 145 -7.96 1.98 -9.58
CA LEU A 145 -9.04 1.17 -10.13
C LEU A 145 -9.35 0.03 -9.17
N VAL A 146 -10.60 -0.37 -9.18
CA VAL A 146 -11.05 -1.58 -8.49
C VAL A 146 -11.84 -2.41 -9.48
N LYS A 147 -11.44 -3.66 -9.69
CA LYS A 147 -12.25 -4.67 -10.37
C LYS A 147 -12.83 -5.60 -9.32
N ASP A 148 -14.14 -5.61 -9.20
CA ASP A 148 -14.85 -6.45 -8.23
C ASP A 148 -14.94 -7.92 -8.67
N ALA A 149 -15.52 -8.76 -7.81
CA ALA A 149 -15.69 -10.19 -8.05
C ALA A 149 -16.62 -10.51 -9.25
N GLU A 150 -17.51 -9.60 -9.59
CA GLU A 150 -18.44 -9.69 -10.73
C GLU A 150 -17.77 -9.25 -12.05
N GLY A 151 -16.56 -8.67 -11.95
CA GLY A 151 -15.80 -8.18 -13.10
C GLY A 151 -16.08 -6.71 -13.46
N ASN A 152 -16.87 -5.99 -12.65
CA ASN A 152 -17.12 -4.57 -12.87
C ASN A 152 -15.89 -3.74 -12.52
N ILE A 153 -15.60 -2.74 -13.33
CA ILE A 153 -14.46 -1.84 -13.13
C ILE A 153 -14.96 -0.53 -12.57
N ASN A 154 -14.44 -0.15 -11.41
CA ASN A 154 -14.72 1.12 -10.74
C ASN A 154 -13.44 1.95 -10.71
N LEU A 155 -13.50 3.17 -11.27
CA LEU A 155 -12.36 4.08 -11.31
C LEU A 155 -12.32 4.94 -10.06
N ILE A 156 -11.15 5.06 -9.44
CA ILE A 156 -10.86 6.00 -8.38
C ILE A 156 -10.26 7.24 -9.03
N LYS A 157 -10.97 8.36 -8.97
CA LYS A 157 -10.53 9.63 -9.58
C LYS A 157 -10.08 10.60 -8.50
N ASP A 158 -9.09 11.42 -8.83
CA ASP A 158 -8.70 12.55 -7.99
C ASP A 158 -9.79 13.64 -8.09
N THR A 159 -10.51 13.87 -7.00
CA THR A 159 -11.58 14.86 -6.93
C THR A 159 -11.09 16.30 -7.06
N ASN A 160 -9.81 16.56 -6.79
CA ASN A 160 -9.24 17.91 -6.92
C ASN A 160 -9.08 18.38 -8.37
N MET A 161 -9.13 17.48 -9.34
CA MET A 161 -9.07 17.84 -10.76
C MET A 161 -10.41 18.31 -11.34
N TYR A 162 -11.51 18.22 -10.61
CA TYR A 162 -12.86 18.53 -11.11
C TYR A 162 -13.51 19.76 -10.48
N SER A 163 -12.85 20.41 -9.53
CA SER A 163 -13.31 21.71 -9.00
C SER A 163 -12.72 22.87 -9.81
N MET A 164 -13.03 22.93 -11.11
CA MET A 164 -12.99 24.24 -11.77
C MET A 164 -14.16 25.03 -11.20
N PRO A 165 -13.91 26.22 -10.62
CA PRO A 165 -14.99 27.15 -10.31
C PRO A 165 -15.76 27.43 -11.60
N ASP A 166 -17.07 27.25 -11.55
CA ASP A 166 -17.94 27.64 -12.65
C ASP A 166 -17.89 29.17 -12.76
N TYR A 167 -17.05 29.68 -13.65
CA TYR A 167 -16.99 31.11 -13.99
C TYR A 167 -18.09 31.44 -15.02
N THR A 168 -19.33 31.10 -14.74
CA THR A 168 -20.48 31.66 -15.41
C THR A 168 -21.13 32.66 -14.46
N ALA A 169 -20.61 33.89 -14.50
CA ALA A 169 -21.31 35.07 -14.02
C ALA A 169 -21.67 35.91 -15.24
#